data_ef6c248517571c4f3d5d8f50f15cfd66
#
_entry.id   ef6c248517571c4f3d5d8f50f15cfd66
#
_cell.length_a   1.000
_cell.length_b   1.000
_cell.length_c   1.000
_cell.angle_alpha   90.00
_cell.angle_beta   90.00
_cell.angle_gamma   90.00
#
_symmetry.space_group_name_H-M   'P 1'
#
loop_
_entity.id
_entity.type
_entity.pdbx_description
1 polymer ?
#
loop_
_entity_poly.entity_id
_entity_poly.type
_entity_poly.pdbx_seq_one_letter_code
_entity_poly.pdbx_strand_id
1 'polypeptide(L)'
;MTLSAPRAVDLRRESVGEVLDRVEQSLQVRFDRQTIVRKRRSVGARTDRHTWVRIERRGFDRIGAQGWNGPEAAAVLAGVAMPRWFAGSAWRERDEPVMWRADEFELITSAPVGAALVTEDPGLPDGWWAALNVSLDALAGQWTPRIATPDTETATQDLVTATLRETFPDLSDTSVGEWATAHADLTWANIMGPEFCLIDWEDWGTAPRGLDAATLWGNSLAVPALAERVWQERRQDLESRTGRLMALFFCAKVVGPHAYPQDPRLEPARQEAARLVAELAAC
;
A
#
# COMPACT_ATOMS: atom_id res chain seq x y z
N MET A 1 -13.23 -7.83 -32.22
CA MET A 1 -12.51 -6.55 -32.27
C MET A 1 -11.44 -6.60 -31.19
N THR A 2 -10.21 -6.72 -31.57
CA THR A 2 -9.06 -6.67 -30.62
C THR A 2 -8.91 -5.19 -30.23
N LEU A 3 -9.22 -4.87 -28.99
CA LEU A 3 -8.96 -3.52 -28.45
C LEU A 3 -7.45 -3.32 -28.46
N SER A 4 -6.98 -2.25 -29.06
CA SER A 4 -5.57 -1.83 -29.02
C SER A 4 -5.16 -1.62 -27.56
N ALA A 5 -3.89 -1.90 -27.24
CA ALA A 5 -3.39 -1.65 -25.89
C ALA A 5 -3.64 -0.18 -25.48
N PRO A 6 -3.97 0.09 -24.20
CA PRO A 6 -4.25 1.44 -23.76
C PRO A 6 -3.03 2.35 -23.97
N ARG A 7 -3.25 3.56 -24.50
CA ARG A 7 -2.20 4.55 -24.64
C ARG A 7 -1.58 4.87 -23.28
N ALA A 8 -0.26 4.83 -23.18
CA ALA A 8 0.44 5.27 -21.99
C ALA A 8 0.28 6.81 -21.84
N VAL A 9 -0.53 7.22 -20.88
CA VAL A 9 -0.85 8.62 -20.61
C VAL A 9 -0.13 9.08 -19.35
N ASP A 10 0.44 10.29 -19.40
CA ASP A 10 1.00 10.98 -18.23
C ASP A 10 0.13 12.20 -17.92
N LEU A 11 -0.72 12.09 -16.88
CA LEU A 11 -1.69 13.12 -16.50
C LEU A 11 -1.03 14.44 -16.05
N ARG A 12 0.28 14.46 -15.83
CA ARG A 12 1.02 15.70 -15.58
C ARG A 12 1.10 16.57 -16.84
N ARG A 13 0.97 15.97 -18.02
CA ARG A 13 1.16 16.58 -19.34
C ARG A 13 -0.12 16.69 -20.16
N GLU A 14 -1.16 15.99 -19.78
CA GLU A 14 -2.44 15.96 -20.52
C GLU A 14 -3.41 17.03 -19.99
N SER A 15 -4.32 17.49 -20.85
CA SER A 15 -5.45 18.31 -20.39
C SER A 15 -6.42 17.43 -19.59
N VAL A 16 -6.78 17.88 -18.38
CA VAL A 16 -7.73 17.17 -17.50
C VAL A 16 -9.01 17.97 -17.26
N GLY A 17 -9.24 19.06 -17.99
CA GLY A 17 -10.37 19.97 -17.77
C GLY A 17 -11.71 19.23 -17.85
N GLU A 18 -11.96 18.51 -18.93
CA GLU A 18 -13.20 17.75 -19.14
C GLU A 18 -13.42 16.66 -18.09
N VAL A 19 -12.33 16.02 -17.64
CA VAL A 19 -12.38 15.00 -16.57
C VAL A 19 -12.79 15.65 -15.25
N LEU A 20 -12.21 16.80 -14.92
CA LEU A 20 -12.54 17.56 -13.71
C LEU A 20 -14.01 18.02 -13.75
N ASP A 21 -14.48 18.59 -14.86
CA ASP A 21 -15.86 19.06 -15.02
C ASP A 21 -16.86 17.90 -14.89
N ARG A 22 -16.53 16.74 -15.45
CA ARG A 22 -17.33 15.52 -15.30
C ARG A 22 -17.43 15.07 -13.84
N VAL A 23 -16.32 15.08 -13.11
CA VAL A 23 -16.28 14.69 -11.70
C VAL A 23 -17.05 15.69 -10.83
N GLU A 24 -16.90 17.00 -11.08
CA GLU A 24 -17.69 18.03 -10.40
C GLU A 24 -19.20 17.78 -10.55
N GLN A 25 -19.64 17.42 -11.76
CA GLN A 25 -21.04 17.07 -12.02
C GLN A 25 -21.46 15.77 -11.33
N SER A 26 -20.61 14.73 -11.38
CA SER A 26 -20.95 13.41 -10.84
C SER A 26 -21.00 13.39 -9.30
N LEU A 27 -20.07 14.06 -8.65
CA LEU A 27 -19.96 14.12 -7.19
C LEU A 27 -20.68 15.35 -6.60
N GLN A 28 -21.18 16.25 -7.44
CA GLN A 28 -21.85 17.50 -7.03
C GLN A 28 -20.94 18.37 -6.16
N VAL A 29 -19.66 18.48 -6.49
CA VAL A 29 -18.62 19.28 -5.81
C VAL A 29 -18.07 20.33 -6.76
N ARG A 30 -17.31 21.30 -6.23
CA ARG A 30 -16.50 22.25 -7.02
C ARG A 30 -15.06 22.17 -6.58
N PHE A 31 -14.14 22.00 -7.52
CA PHE A 31 -12.72 21.95 -7.23
C PHE A 31 -12.13 23.34 -6.98
N ASP A 32 -11.31 23.43 -5.94
CA ASP A 32 -10.35 24.52 -5.81
C ASP A 32 -9.20 24.27 -6.79
N ARG A 33 -9.25 24.94 -7.94
CA ARG A 33 -8.29 24.78 -9.05
C ARG A 33 -6.84 25.15 -8.66
N GLN A 34 -6.63 25.90 -7.56
CA GLN A 34 -5.31 26.25 -7.06
C GLN A 34 -4.65 25.11 -6.30
N THR A 35 -5.43 24.13 -5.83
CA THR A 35 -4.94 22.98 -5.06
C THR A 35 -4.70 21.73 -5.91
N ILE A 36 -4.83 21.82 -7.23
CA ILE A 36 -4.69 20.68 -8.13
C ILE A 36 -3.27 20.12 -8.07
N VAL A 37 -3.17 18.86 -7.64
CA VAL A 37 -1.93 18.07 -7.67
C VAL A 37 -2.05 17.04 -8.79
N ARG A 38 -1.06 16.99 -9.67
CA ARG A 38 -1.00 16.03 -10.78
C ARG A 38 0.14 15.05 -10.58
N LYS A 39 -0.19 13.78 -10.62
CA LYS A 39 0.77 12.67 -10.70
C LYS A 39 0.66 12.00 -12.09
N ARG A 40 1.54 11.06 -12.36
CA ARG A 40 1.54 10.36 -13.65
C ARG A 40 0.19 9.70 -13.98
N ARG A 41 -0.46 9.09 -12.99
CA ARG A 41 -1.71 8.32 -13.17
C ARG A 41 -2.91 8.91 -12.44
N SER A 42 -2.73 9.95 -11.65
CA SER A 42 -3.81 10.52 -10.85
C SER A 42 -3.77 12.05 -10.82
N VAL A 43 -4.94 12.62 -10.55
CA VAL A 43 -5.14 14.04 -10.26
C VAL A 43 -5.93 14.14 -8.97
N GLY A 44 -5.53 15.02 -8.07
CA GLY A 44 -6.26 15.28 -6.84
C GLY A 44 -6.43 16.78 -6.62
N ALA A 45 -7.52 17.17 -5.96
CA ALA A 45 -7.77 18.54 -5.57
C ALA A 45 -8.70 18.62 -4.36
N ARG A 46 -8.65 19.75 -3.64
CA ARG A 46 -9.63 20.11 -2.62
C ARG A 46 -10.95 20.52 -3.27
N THR A 47 -12.04 20.36 -2.51
CA THR A 47 -13.36 20.78 -2.93
C THR A 47 -13.89 21.93 -2.06
N ASP A 48 -14.97 22.57 -2.51
CA ASP A 48 -15.76 23.57 -1.77
C ASP A 48 -16.41 23.02 -0.49
N ARG A 49 -16.47 21.70 -0.34
CA ARG A 49 -16.95 21.02 0.87
C ARG A 49 -15.84 20.72 1.87
N HIS A 50 -14.62 21.25 1.66
CA HIS A 50 -13.44 20.92 2.46
C HIS A 50 -13.12 19.42 2.47
N THR A 51 -13.33 18.74 1.33
CA THR A 51 -12.95 17.35 1.08
C THR A 51 -11.81 17.28 0.09
N TRP A 52 -11.24 16.08 -0.10
CA TRP A 52 -10.25 15.77 -1.11
C TRP A 52 -10.83 14.80 -2.13
N VAL A 53 -10.72 15.11 -3.40
CA VAL A 53 -11.06 14.16 -4.47
C VAL A 53 -9.79 13.69 -5.16
N ARG A 54 -9.64 12.38 -5.29
CA ARG A 54 -8.61 11.72 -6.10
C ARG A 54 -9.26 11.12 -7.34
N ILE A 55 -8.71 11.43 -8.50
CA ILE A 55 -9.16 10.93 -9.80
C ILE A 55 -8.02 10.12 -10.40
N GLU A 56 -8.29 8.90 -10.82
CA GLU A 56 -7.32 8.02 -11.44
C GLU A 56 -7.79 7.48 -12.78
N ARG A 57 -6.81 7.08 -13.61
CA ARG A 57 -7.01 6.44 -14.90
C ARG A 57 -6.25 5.11 -14.94
N ARG A 58 -6.97 4.00 -15.25
CA ARG A 58 -6.39 2.66 -15.41
C ARG A 58 -6.84 1.99 -16.69
N GLY A 59 -5.92 1.25 -17.34
CA GLY A 59 -6.27 0.27 -18.36
C GLY A 59 -7.03 -0.91 -17.76
N PHE A 60 -7.91 -1.54 -18.54
CA PHE A 60 -8.66 -2.71 -18.08
C PHE A 60 -7.76 -3.90 -17.70
N ASP A 61 -6.60 -4.01 -18.32
CA ASP A 61 -5.57 -5.00 -18.01
C ASP A 61 -5.01 -4.89 -16.58
N ARG A 62 -5.24 -3.75 -15.93
CA ARG A 62 -4.80 -3.46 -14.56
C ARG A 62 -5.93 -3.42 -13.53
N ILE A 63 -7.13 -3.80 -13.93
CA ILE A 63 -8.28 -3.91 -13.03
C ILE A 63 -8.46 -5.39 -12.73
N GLY A 64 -8.13 -5.79 -11.50
CA GLY A 64 -8.23 -7.18 -11.04
C GLY A 64 -9.67 -7.70 -10.99
N ALA A 65 -9.82 -9.00 -10.81
CA ALA A 65 -11.11 -9.69 -10.77
C ALA A 65 -12.04 -9.21 -9.65
N GLN A 66 -11.48 -8.69 -8.56
CA GLN A 66 -12.25 -8.12 -7.44
C GLN A 66 -12.69 -6.66 -7.67
N GLY A 67 -12.43 -6.10 -8.86
CA GLY A 67 -12.77 -4.73 -9.21
C GLY A 67 -11.75 -3.71 -8.74
N TRP A 68 -12.04 -2.43 -9.04
CA TRP A 68 -11.21 -1.30 -8.66
C TRP A 68 -12.00 -0.35 -7.74
N ASN A 69 -12.32 -0.83 -6.54
CA ASN A 69 -13.13 -0.13 -5.54
C ASN A 69 -12.54 -0.24 -4.12
N GLY A 70 -11.21 -0.39 -4.01
CA GLY A 70 -10.53 -0.56 -2.72
C GLY A 70 -10.93 0.45 -1.66
N PRO A 71 -10.86 1.78 -1.94
CA PRO A 71 -11.23 2.82 -0.98
C PRO A 71 -12.70 2.76 -0.53
N GLU A 72 -13.63 2.55 -1.45
CA GLU A 72 -15.06 2.38 -1.14
C GLU A 72 -15.30 1.14 -0.27
N ALA A 73 -14.67 0.02 -0.64
CA ALA A 73 -14.79 -1.21 0.12
C ALA A 73 -14.13 -1.11 1.52
N ALA A 74 -13.11 -0.27 1.69
CA ALA A 74 -12.47 -0.03 2.99
C ALA A 74 -13.34 0.82 3.94
N ALA A 75 -14.35 1.52 3.45
CA ALA A 75 -15.21 2.39 4.26
C ALA A 75 -16.00 1.65 5.37
N VAL A 76 -16.06 0.31 5.31
CA VAL A 76 -16.72 -0.52 6.34
C VAL A 76 -15.77 -0.93 7.47
N LEU A 77 -14.46 -0.71 7.32
CA LEU A 77 -13.47 -1.09 8.32
C LEU A 77 -13.64 -0.24 9.58
N ALA A 78 -13.71 -0.90 10.74
CA ALA A 78 -13.91 -0.23 12.01
C ALA A 78 -12.62 -0.20 12.84
N GLY A 79 -12.41 0.90 13.58
CA GLY A 79 -11.25 1.05 14.48
C GLY A 79 -9.92 1.33 13.79
N VAL A 80 -9.92 1.57 12.49
CA VAL A 80 -8.75 1.91 11.69
C VAL A 80 -8.73 3.42 11.45
N ALA A 81 -7.62 4.07 11.75
CA ALA A 81 -7.43 5.50 11.47
C ALA A 81 -7.17 5.70 9.98
N MET A 82 -8.19 6.11 9.24
CA MET A 82 -8.16 6.32 7.79
C MET A 82 -9.07 7.47 7.38
N PRO A 83 -8.84 8.15 6.24
CA PRO A 83 -9.75 9.16 5.75
C PRO A 83 -11.12 8.57 5.48
N ARG A 84 -12.15 9.23 5.97
CA ARG A 84 -13.53 8.83 5.65
C ARG A 84 -13.76 8.94 4.14
N TRP A 85 -14.24 7.88 3.53
CA TRP A 85 -14.73 7.89 2.16
C TRP A 85 -16.18 8.37 2.12
N PHE A 86 -16.52 9.30 1.22
CA PHE A 86 -17.85 9.91 1.12
C PHE A 86 -18.61 9.43 -0.09
N ALA A 87 -17.96 9.45 -1.25
CA ALA A 87 -18.59 9.13 -2.53
C ALA A 87 -17.55 8.69 -3.56
N GLY A 88 -17.99 7.96 -4.58
CA GLY A 88 -17.18 7.61 -5.73
C GLY A 88 -17.98 7.63 -7.03
N SER A 89 -17.27 7.87 -8.13
CA SER A 89 -17.81 7.79 -9.48
C SER A 89 -16.80 7.09 -10.38
N ALA A 90 -17.28 6.16 -11.20
CA ALA A 90 -16.44 5.47 -12.17
C ALA A 90 -17.09 5.45 -13.53
N TRP A 91 -16.28 5.57 -14.59
CA TRP A 91 -16.76 5.52 -15.95
C TRP A 91 -15.72 4.95 -16.90
N ARG A 92 -16.20 4.34 -17.97
CA ARG A 92 -15.39 3.82 -19.06
C ARG A 92 -15.09 4.94 -20.06
N GLU A 93 -13.86 4.99 -20.57
CA GLU A 93 -13.54 5.79 -21.75
C GLU A 93 -14.18 5.17 -23.01
N ARG A 94 -14.64 6.03 -23.92
CA ARG A 94 -15.40 5.55 -25.09
C ARG A 94 -14.55 4.79 -26.08
N ASP A 95 -13.38 5.34 -26.37
CA ASP A 95 -12.54 4.93 -27.50
C ASP A 95 -11.27 4.16 -27.07
N GLU A 96 -11.07 3.97 -25.77
CA GLU A 96 -9.93 3.28 -25.21
C GLU A 96 -10.37 2.22 -24.15
N PRO A 97 -9.61 1.13 -23.98
CA PRO A 97 -9.87 0.13 -22.95
C PRO A 97 -9.42 0.62 -21.56
N VAL A 98 -9.99 1.73 -21.11
CA VAL A 98 -9.61 2.46 -19.93
C VAL A 98 -10.82 2.80 -19.08
N MET A 99 -10.65 2.73 -17.77
CA MET A 99 -11.56 3.30 -16.79
C MET A 99 -10.97 4.50 -16.09
N TRP A 100 -11.85 5.40 -15.73
CA TRP A 100 -11.62 6.46 -14.78
C TRP A 100 -12.36 6.15 -13.49
N ARG A 101 -11.80 6.55 -12.39
CA ARG A 101 -12.45 6.53 -11.08
C ARG A 101 -12.10 7.79 -10.32
N ALA A 102 -13.10 8.38 -9.68
CA ALA A 102 -12.96 9.49 -8.75
C ALA A 102 -13.53 9.06 -7.40
N ASP A 103 -12.78 9.28 -6.33
CA ASP A 103 -13.19 9.03 -4.96
C ASP A 103 -13.06 10.32 -4.14
N GLU A 104 -14.11 10.66 -3.38
CA GLU A 104 -14.15 11.80 -2.45
C GLU A 104 -13.89 11.31 -1.03
N PHE A 105 -12.91 11.95 -0.38
CA PHE A 105 -12.47 11.62 0.97
C PHE A 105 -12.49 12.83 1.89
N GLU A 106 -12.45 12.55 3.18
CA GLU A 106 -12.05 13.52 4.18
C GLU A 106 -10.70 14.14 3.83
N LEU A 107 -10.62 15.47 3.98
CA LEU A 107 -9.38 16.19 3.76
C LEU A 107 -8.44 15.99 4.94
N ILE A 108 -7.36 15.25 4.73
CA ILE A 108 -6.29 15.09 5.73
C ILE A 108 -5.36 16.29 5.64
N THR A 109 -5.08 16.91 6.78
CA THR A 109 -4.17 18.06 6.90
C THR A 109 -2.75 17.66 7.24
N SER A 110 -2.56 16.46 7.81
CA SER A 110 -1.26 15.85 8.05
C SER A 110 -0.55 15.52 6.73
N ALA A 111 0.78 15.49 6.75
CA ALA A 111 1.60 15.11 5.62
C ALA A 111 2.05 13.64 5.70
N PRO A 112 2.41 12.98 4.59
CA PRO A 112 3.12 11.70 4.65
C PRO A 112 4.37 11.81 5.52
N VAL A 113 4.61 10.78 6.35
CA VAL A 113 5.79 10.74 7.24
C VAL A 113 7.09 10.81 6.43
N GLY A 114 7.11 10.21 5.24
CA GLY A 114 8.27 10.24 4.38
C GLY A 114 7.99 9.73 2.96
N ALA A 115 9.04 9.42 2.23
CA ALA A 115 8.95 8.60 1.03
C ALA A 115 8.65 7.15 1.42
N ALA A 116 8.32 6.29 0.45
CA ALA A 116 8.04 4.88 0.73
C ALA A 116 9.15 4.20 1.54
N LEU A 117 10.39 4.46 1.17
CA LEU A 117 11.61 4.14 1.89
C LEU A 117 12.13 5.43 2.57
N VAL A 118 12.53 5.34 3.84
CA VAL A 118 13.16 6.43 4.58
C VAL A 118 14.64 6.17 4.82
N THR A 119 15.43 7.24 4.83
CA THR A 119 16.88 7.23 5.09
C THR A 119 17.25 7.98 6.36
N GLU A 120 16.25 8.53 7.05
CA GLU A 120 16.41 9.24 8.31
C GLU A 120 15.25 8.86 9.24
N ASP A 121 15.50 8.88 10.56
CA ASP A 121 14.45 8.64 11.55
C ASP A 121 13.47 9.82 11.56
N PRO A 122 12.16 9.59 11.33
CA PRO A 122 11.16 10.66 11.36
C PRO A 122 10.87 11.20 12.77
N GLY A 123 11.40 10.61 13.83
CA GLY A 123 11.27 11.11 15.20
C GLY A 123 9.83 11.08 15.72
N LEU A 124 9.06 10.04 15.44
CA LEU A 124 7.64 9.95 15.76
C LEU A 124 7.41 9.69 17.26
N PRO A 125 6.44 10.39 17.90
CA PRO A 125 6.15 10.25 19.33
C PRO A 125 5.45 8.91 19.64
N ASP A 126 5.54 8.46 20.90
CA ASP A 126 4.93 7.20 21.35
C ASP A 126 3.42 7.14 21.10
N GLY A 127 2.71 8.27 21.19
CA GLY A 127 1.28 8.33 20.87
C GLY A 127 0.95 8.00 19.41
N TRP A 128 1.85 8.34 18.49
CA TRP A 128 1.73 7.98 17.08
C TRP A 128 1.90 6.48 16.88
N TRP A 129 2.91 5.87 17.53
CA TRP A 129 3.12 4.41 17.50
C TRP A 129 1.95 3.65 18.11
N ALA A 130 1.38 4.14 19.21
CA ALA A 130 0.17 3.56 19.79
C ALA A 130 -1.02 3.58 18.82
N ALA A 131 -1.21 4.68 18.08
CA ALA A 131 -2.29 4.79 17.09
C ALA A 131 -2.06 3.86 15.88
N LEU A 132 -0.80 3.70 15.42
CA LEU A 132 -0.42 2.69 14.42
C LEU A 132 -0.80 1.30 14.89
N ASN A 133 -0.40 0.91 16.11
CA ASN A 133 -0.65 -0.41 16.66
C ASN A 133 -2.15 -0.70 16.78
N VAL A 134 -2.92 0.23 17.34
CA VAL A 134 -4.38 0.11 17.45
C VAL A 134 -5.04 -0.08 16.08
N SER A 135 -4.61 0.70 15.07
CA SER A 135 -5.17 0.61 13.71
C SER A 135 -4.84 -0.70 13.02
N LEU A 136 -3.59 -1.17 13.11
CA LEU A 136 -3.18 -2.43 12.49
C LEU A 136 -3.81 -3.65 13.18
N ASP A 137 -3.95 -3.61 14.51
CA ASP A 137 -4.63 -4.69 15.26
C ASP A 137 -6.13 -4.74 14.92
N ALA A 138 -6.77 -3.56 14.83
CA ALA A 138 -8.16 -3.47 14.40
C ALA A 138 -8.34 -3.99 12.96
N LEU A 139 -7.43 -3.65 12.05
CA LEU A 139 -7.45 -4.11 10.66
C LEU A 139 -7.29 -5.64 10.57
N ALA A 140 -6.29 -6.19 11.27
CA ALA A 140 -6.03 -7.64 11.26
C ALA A 140 -7.20 -8.46 11.85
N GLY A 141 -8.00 -7.85 12.73
CA GLY A 141 -9.22 -8.46 13.31
C GLY A 141 -10.45 -8.41 12.41
N GLN A 142 -10.42 -7.67 11.28
CA GLN A 142 -11.55 -7.61 10.34
C GLN A 142 -11.58 -8.86 9.45
N TRP A 143 -12.77 -9.25 9.03
CA TRP A 143 -12.94 -10.24 7.97
C TRP A 143 -13.27 -9.56 6.65
N THR A 144 -12.70 -10.05 5.56
CA THR A 144 -13.00 -9.58 4.21
C THR A 144 -12.88 -10.71 3.19
N PRO A 145 -13.74 -10.74 2.16
CA PRO A 145 -13.57 -11.61 1.01
C PRO A 145 -12.55 -11.07 -0.01
N ARG A 146 -12.06 -9.84 0.17
CA ARG A 146 -11.02 -9.26 -0.70
C ARG A 146 -9.71 -9.98 -0.46
N ILE A 147 -8.92 -10.13 -1.52
CA ILE A 147 -7.54 -10.63 -1.45
C ILE A 147 -6.62 -9.43 -1.67
N ALA A 148 -5.64 -9.26 -0.83
CA ALA A 148 -4.65 -8.19 -0.97
C ALA A 148 -3.85 -8.32 -2.28
N THR A 149 -3.45 -7.17 -2.84
CA THR A 149 -2.70 -7.12 -4.11
C THR A 149 -1.40 -6.31 -3.99
N PRO A 150 -0.49 -6.69 -3.05
CA PRO A 150 0.77 -5.97 -2.89
C PRO A 150 1.53 -5.93 -4.22
N ASP A 151 2.04 -4.74 -4.58
CA ASP A 151 2.75 -4.52 -5.84
C ASP A 151 1.94 -4.93 -7.09
N THR A 152 0.60 -4.89 -7.02
CA THR A 152 -0.34 -5.33 -8.05
C THR A 152 -0.42 -6.85 -8.29
N GLU A 153 0.21 -7.66 -7.46
CA GLU A 153 0.14 -9.12 -7.50
C GLU A 153 -0.80 -9.64 -6.41
N THR A 154 -1.59 -10.66 -6.72
CA THR A 154 -2.50 -11.26 -5.75
C THR A 154 -1.72 -11.99 -4.66
N ALA A 155 -1.91 -11.62 -3.40
CA ALA A 155 -1.28 -12.26 -2.26
C ALA A 155 -1.78 -13.70 -2.09
N THR A 156 -0.99 -14.66 -2.54
CA THR A 156 -1.29 -16.09 -2.49
C THR A 156 -0.12 -16.86 -1.88
N GLN A 157 -0.36 -18.09 -1.45
CA GLN A 157 0.69 -19.02 -1.05
C GLN A 157 1.72 -19.23 -2.17
N ASP A 158 1.25 -19.33 -3.42
CA ASP A 158 2.11 -19.56 -4.57
C ASP A 158 3.04 -18.36 -4.81
N LEU A 159 2.53 -17.13 -4.69
CA LEU A 159 3.36 -15.91 -4.77
C LEU A 159 4.47 -15.92 -3.72
N VAL A 160 4.11 -16.19 -2.45
CA VAL A 160 5.08 -16.24 -1.35
C VAL A 160 6.13 -17.32 -1.62
N THR A 161 5.69 -18.53 -2.00
CA THR A 161 6.59 -19.66 -2.28
C THR A 161 7.52 -19.36 -3.46
N ALA A 162 7.00 -18.82 -4.56
CA ALA A 162 7.79 -18.51 -5.75
C ALA A 162 8.87 -17.46 -5.43
N THR A 163 8.49 -16.34 -4.81
CA THR A 163 9.42 -15.26 -4.45
C THR A 163 10.52 -15.72 -3.51
N LEU A 164 10.16 -16.50 -2.49
CA LEU A 164 11.13 -17.00 -1.52
C LEU A 164 12.09 -18.01 -2.13
N ARG A 165 11.60 -18.97 -2.91
CA ARG A 165 12.45 -20.01 -3.53
C ARG A 165 13.35 -19.48 -4.63
N GLU A 166 12.95 -18.44 -5.33
CA GLU A 166 13.80 -17.77 -6.31
C GLU A 166 15.07 -17.18 -5.67
N THR A 167 14.94 -16.66 -4.44
CA THR A 167 16.06 -16.00 -3.74
C THR A 167 16.74 -16.91 -2.72
N PHE A 168 15.99 -17.80 -2.07
CA PHE A 168 16.43 -18.72 -1.01
C PHE A 168 16.02 -20.16 -1.34
N PRO A 169 16.65 -20.81 -2.33
CA PRO A 169 16.25 -22.14 -2.82
C PRO A 169 16.31 -23.25 -1.76
N ASP A 170 17.17 -23.10 -0.75
CA ASP A 170 17.34 -24.07 0.33
C ASP A 170 16.28 -23.96 1.45
N LEU A 171 15.38 -22.97 1.38
CA LEU A 171 14.31 -22.81 2.36
C LEU A 171 13.27 -23.93 2.16
N SER A 172 13.22 -24.87 3.11
CA SER A 172 12.41 -26.10 2.98
C SER A 172 10.90 -25.85 3.10
N ASP A 173 10.51 -24.97 4.01
CA ASP A 173 9.10 -24.68 4.29
C ASP A 173 8.76 -23.19 4.14
N THR A 174 7.95 -22.89 3.13
CA THR A 174 7.42 -21.57 2.80
C THR A 174 5.93 -21.44 3.10
N SER A 175 5.35 -22.37 3.85
CA SER A 175 3.92 -22.40 4.15
C SER A 175 3.51 -21.21 5.03
N VAL A 176 2.47 -20.52 4.63
CA VAL A 176 1.84 -19.45 5.40
C VAL A 176 0.82 -20.07 6.34
N GLY A 177 1.08 -19.99 7.65
CA GLY A 177 0.21 -20.57 8.67
C GLY A 177 -0.99 -19.69 9.05
N GLU A 178 -0.85 -18.35 8.91
CA GLU A 178 -1.86 -17.40 9.35
C GLU A 178 -2.12 -16.35 8.28
N TRP A 179 -3.40 -16.06 8.05
CA TRP A 179 -3.89 -15.04 7.12
C TRP A 179 -4.74 -14.03 7.89
N ALA A 180 -4.61 -12.75 7.57
CA ALA A 180 -5.33 -11.66 8.20
C ALA A 180 -5.63 -10.56 7.18
N THR A 181 -6.54 -9.66 7.53
CA THR A 181 -6.76 -8.45 6.72
C THR A 181 -5.58 -7.51 6.89
N ALA A 182 -5.04 -7.02 5.78
CA ALA A 182 -3.87 -6.15 5.71
C ALA A 182 -4.12 -4.97 4.77
N HIS A 183 -3.39 -3.88 4.96
CA HIS A 183 -3.34 -2.73 4.04
C HIS A 183 -2.63 -3.10 2.73
N ALA A 184 -1.63 -3.95 2.81
CA ALA A 184 -0.82 -4.53 1.73
C ALA A 184 0.13 -3.57 0.98
N ASP A 185 0.07 -2.27 1.27
CA ASP A 185 1.03 -1.26 0.79
C ASP A 185 1.42 -0.30 1.94
N LEU A 186 1.78 -0.88 3.10
CA LEU A 186 2.13 -0.12 4.30
C LEU A 186 3.56 0.42 4.21
N THR A 187 3.72 1.50 3.45
CA THR A 187 4.97 2.24 3.31
C THR A 187 4.91 3.56 4.06
N TRP A 188 6.06 4.19 4.31
CA TRP A 188 6.13 5.50 4.98
C TRP A 188 5.44 6.62 4.18
N ALA A 189 5.24 6.46 2.87
CA ALA A 189 4.49 7.37 2.03
C ALA A 189 2.97 7.29 2.21
N ASN A 190 2.47 6.18 2.75
CA ASN A 190 1.05 5.91 2.95
C ASN A 190 0.60 6.09 4.41
N ILE A 191 1.51 6.58 5.25
CA ILE A 191 1.25 6.85 6.67
C ILE A 191 1.47 8.33 6.95
N MET A 192 0.51 8.96 7.61
CA MET A 192 0.52 10.40 7.87
C MET A 192 1.10 10.73 9.25
N GLY A 193 1.69 11.91 9.37
CA GLY A 193 2.19 12.50 10.62
C GLY A 193 1.99 14.01 10.66
N PRO A 194 1.94 14.67 11.82
CA PRO A 194 2.07 14.12 13.18
C PRO A 194 0.84 13.36 13.69
N GLU A 195 -0.34 13.60 13.13
CA GLU A 195 -1.54 12.82 13.43
C GLU A 195 -1.55 11.56 12.55
N PHE A 196 -1.58 10.40 13.20
CA PHE A 196 -1.55 9.11 12.51
C PHE A 196 -2.81 8.90 11.66
N CYS A 197 -2.63 8.54 10.39
CA CYS A 197 -3.69 8.14 9.48
C CYS A 197 -3.12 7.27 8.36
N LEU A 198 -3.80 6.22 7.97
CA LEU A 198 -3.45 5.35 6.83
C LEU A 198 -4.19 5.82 5.58
N ILE A 199 -3.48 5.97 4.47
CA ILE A 199 -4.04 6.38 3.18
C ILE A 199 -3.70 5.34 2.09
N ASP A 200 -4.30 5.46 0.92
CA ASP A 200 -4.05 4.62 -0.27
C ASP A 200 -4.56 3.17 -0.14
N TRP A 201 -5.85 3.04 0.12
CA TRP A 201 -6.58 1.78 0.35
C TRP A 201 -6.95 1.04 -0.94
N GLU A 202 -6.06 0.96 -1.92
CA GLU A 202 -6.37 0.27 -3.17
C GLU A 202 -6.16 -1.24 -3.08
N ASP A 203 -5.06 -1.64 -2.45
CA ASP A 203 -4.52 -3.00 -2.49
C ASP A 203 -4.88 -3.86 -1.28
N TRP A 204 -5.66 -3.32 -0.33
CA TRP A 204 -6.02 -3.99 0.90
C TRP A 204 -6.86 -5.25 0.71
N GLY A 205 -6.71 -6.19 1.62
CA GLY A 205 -7.45 -7.45 1.62
C GLY A 205 -6.81 -8.48 2.52
N THR A 206 -7.22 -9.73 2.38
CA THR A 206 -6.59 -10.86 3.08
C THR A 206 -5.18 -11.09 2.54
N ALA A 207 -4.20 -11.14 3.43
CA ALA A 207 -2.80 -11.40 3.16
C ALA A 207 -2.18 -12.27 4.26
N PRO A 208 -0.97 -12.80 4.09
CA PRO A 208 -0.25 -13.44 5.17
C PRO A 208 -0.11 -12.48 6.36
N ARG A 209 -0.42 -12.95 7.59
CA ARG A 209 -0.27 -12.13 8.79
C ARG A 209 1.14 -11.60 8.93
N GLY A 210 1.26 -10.33 9.29
CA GLY A 210 2.56 -9.66 9.41
C GLY A 210 3.07 -9.04 8.12
N LEU A 211 2.36 -9.13 6.98
CA LEU A 211 2.77 -8.49 5.72
C LEU A 211 2.97 -6.98 5.89
N ASP A 212 2.02 -6.28 6.51
CA ASP A 212 2.11 -4.83 6.74
C ASP A 212 3.28 -4.47 7.65
N ALA A 213 3.44 -5.20 8.75
CA ALA A 213 4.55 -5.00 9.68
C ALA A 213 5.90 -5.24 9.01
N ALA A 214 6.03 -6.30 8.20
CA ALA A 214 7.23 -6.62 7.45
C ALA A 214 7.53 -5.58 6.36
N THR A 215 6.51 -5.04 5.70
CA THR A 215 6.66 -3.99 4.70
C THR A 215 7.17 -2.69 5.33
N LEU A 216 6.58 -2.28 6.47
CA LEU A 216 7.01 -1.08 7.19
C LEU A 216 8.45 -1.25 7.74
N TRP A 217 8.72 -2.39 8.40
CA TRP A 217 10.05 -2.74 8.89
C TRP A 217 11.09 -2.76 7.77
N GLY A 218 10.79 -3.41 6.68
CA GLY A 218 11.70 -3.53 5.55
C GLY A 218 12.02 -2.17 4.90
N ASN A 219 11.02 -1.28 4.82
CA ASN A 219 11.22 0.10 4.34
C ASN A 219 11.97 1.00 5.35
N SER A 220 12.24 0.49 6.54
CA SER A 220 13.04 1.14 7.59
C SER A 220 14.49 0.64 7.67
N LEU A 221 14.86 -0.42 6.95
CA LEU A 221 16.16 -1.09 7.07
C LEU A 221 17.37 -0.18 6.81
N ALA A 222 17.20 0.90 6.04
CA ALA A 222 18.26 1.90 5.85
C ALA A 222 18.54 2.73 7.12
N VAL A 223 17.68 2.66 8.15
CA VAL A 223 17.79 3.36 9.43
C VAL A 223 17.66 2.33 10.55
N PRO A 224 18.76 1.72 11.03
CA PRO A 224 18.74 0.58 11.95
C PRO A 224 17.92 0.79 13.22
N ALA A 225 18.01 1.98 13.84
CA ALA A 225 17.24 2.30 15.04
C ALA A 225 15.71 2.34 14.76
N LEU A 226 15.30 2.82 13.59
CA LEU A 226 13.90 2.83 13.18
C LEU A 226 13.40 1.40 12.86
N ALA A 227 14.21 0.60 12.16
CA ALA A 227 13.87 -0.80 11.89
C ALA A 227 13.69 -1.60 13.18
N GLU A 228 14.58 -1.40 14.15
CA GLU A 228 14.45 -1.99 15.49
C GLU A 228 13.18 -1.49 16.19
N ARG A 229 12.87 -0.19 16.12
CA ARG A 229 11.62 0.35 16.69
C ARG A 229 10.39 -0.29 16.07
N VAL A 230 10.31 -0.39 14.74
CA VAL A 230 9.18 -1.07 14.05
C VAL A 230 9.07 -2.52 14.50
N TRP A 231 10.21 -3.24 14.60
CA TRP A 231 10.21 -4.62 15.07
C TRP A 231 9.64 -4.76 16.46
N GLN A 232 10.04 -3.89 17.40
CA GLN A 232 9.55 -3.92 18.78
C GLN A 232 8.04 -3.56 18.87
N GLU A 233 7.60 -2.55 18.14
CA GLU A 233 6.20 -2.14 18.10
C GLU A 233 5.29 -3.23 17.51
N ARG A 234 5.77 -3.98 16.53
CA ARG A 234 5.01 -5.02 15.82
C ARG A 234 5.54 -6.43 16.09
N ARG A 235 6.18 -6.64 17.26
CA ARG A 235 6.79 -7.92 17.61
C ARG A 235 5.81 -9.09 17.58
N GLN A 236 4.53 -8.88 17.95
CA GLN A 236 3.52 -9.93 17.93
C GLN A 236 3.30 -10.49 16.52
N ASP A 237 3.39 -9.63 15.51
CA ASP A 237 3.30 -10.04 14.12
C ASP A 237 4.64 -10.61 13.64
N LEU A 238 5.75 -9.87 13.80
CA LEU A 238 7.05 -10.17 13.21
C LEU A 238 7.78 -11.36 13.87
N GLU A 239 7.56 -11.65 15.15
CA GLU A 239 8.14 -12.80 15.84
C GLU A 239 7.34 -14.10 15.62
N SER A 240 6.14 -14.03 15.03
CA SER A 240 5.42 -15.21 14.59
C SER A 240 6.15 -15.89 13.42
N ARG A 241 5.93 -17.19 13.21
CA ARG A 241 6.52 -17.88 12.06
C ARG A 241 6.10 -17.23 10.73
N THR A 242 4.82 -16.89 10.56
CA THR A 242 4.31 -16.22 9.36
C THR A 242 4.91 -14.82 9.21
N GLY A 243 5.07 -14.07 10.30
CA GLY A 243 5.70 -12.75 10.28
C GLY A 243 7.17 -12.78 9.87
N ARG A 244 7.96 -13.73 10.40
CA ARG A 244 9.34 -13.95 9.94
C ARG A 244 9.40 -14.32 8.46
N LEU A 245 8.44 -15.13 8.00
CA LEU A 245 8.33 -15.48 6.60
C LEU A 245 8.03 -14.24 5.73
N MET A 246 7.18 -13.31 6.21
CA MET A 246 6.89 -12.06 5.51
C MET A 246 8.07 -11.08 5.56
N ALA A 247 8.81 -11.02 6.66
CA ALA A 247 10.05 -10.25 6.73
C ALA A 247 11.09 -10.79 5.72
N LEU A 248 11.23 -12.12 5.63
CA LEU A 248 12.09 -12.76 4.62
C LEU A 248 11.59 -12.54 3.19
N PHE A 249 10.26 -12.56 2.96
CA PHE A 249 9.63 -12.24 1.68
C PHE A 249 9.95 -10.80 1.24
N PHE A 250 9.91 -9.84 2.18
CA PHE A 250 10.35 -8.47 1.89
C PHE A 250 11.84 -8.43 1.53
N CYS A 251 12.69 -9.09 2.32
CA CYS A 251 14.12 -9.18 2.02
C CYS A 251 14.36 -9.78 0.61
N ALA A 252 13.63 -10.83 0.22
CA ALA A 252 13.75 -11.44 -1.10
C ALA A 252 13.52 -10.44 -2.24
N LYS A 253 12.56 -9.52 -2.09
CA LYS A 253 12.33 -8.45 -3.07
C LYS A 253 13.49 -7.46 -3.17
N VAL A 254 14.22 -7.23 -2.07
CA VAL A 254 15.36 -6.29 -2.04
C VAL A 254 16.64 -6.93 -2.54
N VAL A 255 16.92 -8.20 -2.15
CA VAL A 255 18.20 -8.87 -2.43
C VAL A 255 18.14 -9.86 -3.60
N GLY A 256 16.95 -10.11 -4.14
CA GLY A 256 16.69 -11.10 -5.20
C GLY A 256 17.29 -10.74 -6.56
N PRO A 257 16.92 -11.44 -7.63
CA PRO A 257 17.54 -11.30 -8.96
C PRO A 257 17.48 -9.89 -9.55
N HIS A 258 16.53 -9.07 -9.11
CA HIS A 258 16.35 -7.69 -9.56
C HIS A 258 16.87 -6.65 -8.56
N ALA A 259 17.75 -7.05 -7.64
CA ALA A 259 18.33 -6.17 -6.64
C ALA A 259 18.97 -4.92 -7.29
N TYR A 260 18.64 -3.76 -6.74
CA TYR A 260 19.23 -2.51 -7.17
C TYR A 260 20.49 -2.20 -6.34
N PRO A 261 21.69 -2.13 -6.95
CA PRO A 261 22.94 -2.00 -6.19
C PRO A 261 23.05 -0.76 -5.30
N GLN A 262 22.32 0.31 -5.63
CA GLN A 262 22.30 1.56 -4.87
C GLN A 262 21.16 1.63 -3.85
N ASP A 263 20.37 0.56 -3.67
CA ASP A 263 19.34 0.51 -2.64
C ASP A 263 19.99 0.53 -1.26
N PRO A 264 19.74 1.55 -0.42
CA PRO A 264 20.36 1.65 0.90
C PRO A 264 19.95 0.52 1.85
N ARG A 265 18.87 -0.23 1.53
CA ARG A 265 18.43 -1.39 2.29
C ARG A 265 19.17 -2.67 1.92
N LEU A 266 19.91 -2.70 0.81
CA LEU A 266 20.45 -3.94 0.23
C LEU A 266 21.31 -4.72 1.22
N GLU A 267 22.26 -4.07 1.86
CA GLU A 267 23.15 -4.75 2.81
C GLU A 267 22.44 -5.11 4.12
N PRO A 268 21.68 -4.21 4.77
CA PRO A 268 20.84 -4.60 5.90
C PRO A 268 19.89 -5.77 5.58
N ALA A 269 19.23 -5.76 4.42
CA ALA A 269 18.32 -6.84 4.03
C ALA A 269 19.03 -8.19 3.85
N ARG A 270 20.29 -8.20 3.37
CA ARG A 270 21.11 -9.44 3.30
C ARG A 270 21.40 -10.01 4.67
N GLN A 271 21.78 -9.15 5.63
CA GLN A 271 22.09 -9.56 7.00
C GLN A 271 20.83 -10.13 7.69
N GLU A 272 19.71 -9.42 7.57
CA GLU A 272 18.44 -9.85 8.13
C GLU A 272 17.91 -11.13 7.45
N ALA A 273 18.06 -11.26 6.15
CA ALA A 273 17.68 -12.49 5.43
C ALA A 273 18.44 -13.70 5.95
N ALA A 274 19.77 -13.57 6.17
CA ALA A 274 20.56 -14.66 6.71
C ALA A 274 20.11 -15.09 8.13
N ARG A 275 19.78 -14.11 8.98
CA ARG A 275 19.22 -14.36 10.32
C ARG A 275 17.87 -15.07 10.24
N LEU A 276 16.94 -14.55 9.42
CA LEU A 276 15.58 -15.07 9.27
C LEU A 276 15.57 -16.50 8.69
N VAL A 277 16.44 -16.81 7.71
CA VAL A 277 16.60 -18.17 7.18
C VAL A 277 17.04 -19.13 8.27
N ALA A 278 18.03 -18.75 9.08
CA ALA A 278 18.49 -19.59 10.19
C ALA A 278 17.38 -19.83 11.25
N GLU A 279 16.62 -18.80 11.60
CA GLU A 279 15.50 -18.92 12.55
C GLU A 279 14.36 -19.79 12.01
N LEU A 280 13.98 -19.62 10.73
CA LEU A 280 12.92 -20.41 10.10
C LEU A 280 13.33 -21.89 9.91
N ALA A 281 14.62 -22.19 9.78
CA ALA A 281 15.11 -23.55 9.70
C ALA A 281 15.16 -24.25 11.08
N ALA A 282 15.15 -23.51 12.18
CA ALA A 282 15.19 -24.02 13.53
C ALA A 282 13.78 -24.27 14.15
N CYS A 283 12.73 -23.80 13.48
CA CYS A 283 11.32 -23.97 13.87
C CYS A 283 10.71 -25.21 13.23
#